data_99b1fca854edabd9f890bb2045438fcb
#
_entry.id   99b1fca854edabd9f890bb2045438fcb
#
_cell.length_a   1.000
_cell.length_b   1.000
_cell.length_c   1.000
_cell.angle_alpha   90.00
_cell.angle_beta   90.00
_cell.angle_gamma   90.00
#
_symmetry.space_group_name_H-M   'P 1'
#
loop_
_entity.id
_entity.type
_entity.pdbx_description
1 polymer ?
#
loop_
_entity_poly.entity_id
_entity_poly.type
_entity_poly.pdbx_seq_one_letter_code
_entity_poly.pdbx_strand_id
1 'polypeptide(L)'
;MNTIKYNRLNLENDQFLLDMGCGEGRHSIGALLETSANVVGLDLSLNDLNIAKSRLRDFDLSNIETNCTFGVSNINDIPFENASLDAVICSEVLEHIDSPEESIKELIRVLKPGGVMALSVPRYLPELICWKLSKEYSKTPGGHVRIFRHSQLKQLALDNGLEYESFHWAHGLHSPYWWLQCLFWGTKDKSFIVKQYHRFLVWDLMQNPLLTRVLEAILQPLIGKSLVMYFRKPT
;
A
#
# COMPACT_ATOMS: atom_id res chain seq x y z
N MET A 1 10.81 -1.92 1.13
CA MET A 1 10.00 -3.15 1.23
C MET A 1 8.63 -2.88 0.63
N ASN A 2 8.30 -3.55 -0.49
CA ASN A 2 7.08 -3.29 -1.25
C ASN A 2 5.94 -4.19 -0.77
N THR A 3 4.76 -3.62 -0.56
CA THR A 3 3.53 -4.37 -0.26
C THR A 3 2.97 -4.98 -1.55
N ILE A 4 3.00 -4.20 -2.63
CA ILE A 4 2.51 -4.60 -3.95
C ILE A 4 3.58 -5.39 -4.71
N LYS A 5 3.17 -6.44 -5.41
CA LYS A 5 4.00 -7.20 -6.36
C LYS A 5 3.76 -6.65 -7.77
N TYR A 6 4.69 -5.83 -8.28
CA TYR A 6 4.52 -5.11 -9.55
C TYR A 6 4.40 -6.04 -10.76
N ASN A 7 5.02 -7.23 -10.72
CA ASN A 7 4.87 -8.24 -11.76
C ASN A 7 3.42 -8.76 -11.94
N ARG A 8 2.51 -8.44 -11.03
CA ARG A 8 1.07 -8.76 -11.14
C ARG A 8 0.25 -7.62 -11.75
N LEU A 9 0.85 -6.48 -12.01
CA LEU A 9 0.16 -5.35 -12.65
C LEU A 9 0.12 -5.49 -14.18
N ASN A 10 0.88 -6.44 -14.75
CA ASN A 10 0.99 -6.71 -16.19
C ASN A 10 1.28 -5.43 -16.99
N LEU A 11 2.17 -4.57 -16.47
CA LEU A 11 2.58 -3.34 -17.13
C LEU A 11 3.59 -3.62 -18.23
N GLU A 12 3.35 -3.03 -19.38
CA GLU A 12 4.26 -2.97 -20.52
C GLU A 12 5.00 -1.62 -20.56
N ASN A 13 5.94 -1.48 -21.50
CA ASN A 13 6.68 -0.25 -21.67
C ASN A 13 5.73 0.92 -22.00
N ASP A 14 6.07 2.11 -21.51
CA ASP A 14 5.36 3.37 -21.73
C ASP A 14 3.92 3.45 -21.19
N GLN A 15 3.44 2.41 -20.51
CA GLN A 15 2.14 2.44 -19.86
C GLN A 15 2.15 3.34 -18.62
N PHE A 16 0.95 3.72 -18.15
CA PHE A 16 0.77 4.63 -17.02
C PHE A 16 0.23 3.90 -15.80
N LEU A 17 0.94 4.05 -14.68
CA LEU A 17 0.55 3.58 -13.36
C LEU A 17 0.21 4.76 -12.44
N LEU A 18 -0.95 4.71 -11.82
CA LEU A 18 -1.32 5.58 -10.70
C LEU A 18 -1.07 4.88 -9.36
N ASP A 19 -0.37 5.54 -8.46
CA ASP A 19 -0.28 5.21 -7.04
C ASP A 19 -1.12 6.23 -6.25
N MET A 20 -2.37 5.88 -5.94
CA MET A 20 -3.31 6.76 -5.24
C MET A 20 -3.19 6.58 -3.73
N GLY A 21 -2.95 7.69 -3.01
CA GLY A 21 -2.55 7.69 -1.61
C GLY A 21 -1.09 7.25 -1.46
N CYS A 22 -0.22 7.81 -2.31
CA CYS A 22 1.18 7.39 -2.42
C CYS A 22 2.03 7.73 -1.19
N GLY A 23 1.57 8.64 -0.32
CA GLY A 23 2.31 9.12 0.85
C GLY A 23 3.70 9.59 0.48
N GLU A 24 4.71 9.07 1.16
CA GLU A 24 6.13 9.36 0.94
C GLU A 24 6.73 8.63 -0.29
N GLY A 25 5.91 8.15 -1.23
CA GLY A 25 6.31 7.64 -2.55
C GLY A 25 6.85 6.20 -2.59
N ARG A 26 6.62 5.40 -1.55
CA ARG A 26 7.18 4.04 -1.48
C ARG A 26 6.84 3.16 -2.68
N HIS A 27 5.56 3.11 -3.05
CA HIS A 27 5.11 2.28 -4.19
C HIS A 27 5.37 2.96 -5.52
N SER A 28 5.25 4.28 -5.59
CA SER A 28 5.56 5.05 -6.79
C SER A 28 7.02 4.86 -7.22
N ILE A 29 7.96 5.06 -6.27
CA ILE A 29 9.40 4.88 -6.53
C ILE A 29 9.72 3.41 -6.80
N GLY A 30 9.14 2.48 -6.01
CA GLY A 30 9.34 1.05 -6.24
C GLY A 30 8.86 0.60 -7.62
N ALA A 31 7.71 1.09 -8.09
CA ALA A 31 7.19 0.80 -9.42
C ALA A 31 8.09 1.36 -10.52
N LEU A 32 8.58 2.60 -10.39
CA LEU A 32 9.53 3.19 -11.32
C LEU A 32 10.80 2.34 -11.48
N LEU A 33 11.32 1.81 -10.36
CA LEU A 33 12.56 1.04 -10.34
C LEU A 33 12.38 -0.42 -10.81
N GLU A 34 11.18 -0.99 -10.71
CA GLU A 34 10.92 -2.40 -10.98
C GLU A 34 10.08 -2.64 -12.25
N THR A 35 9.57 -1.57 -12.90
CA THR A 35 8.76 -1.65 -14.13
C THR A 35 9.26 -0.66 -15.18
N SER A 36 8.75 -0.77 -16.41
CA SER A 36 9.00 0.20 -17.49
C SER A 36 7.80 1.14 -17.69
N ALA A 37 7.03 1.41 -16.64
CA ALA A 37 5.85 2.27 -16.69
C ALA A 37 6.16 3.70 -16.25
N ASN A 38 5.41 4.65 -16.79
CA ASN A 38 5.34 6.00 -16.26
C ASN A 38 4.48 6.01 -14.99
N VAL A 39 4.97 6.58 -13.91
CA VAL A 39 4.32 6.53 -12.60
C VAL A 39 3.83 7.91 -12.18
N VAL A 40 2.60 7.96 -11.70
CA VAL A 40 2.05 9.16 -11.06
C VAL A 40 1.63 8.81 -9.64
N GLY A 41 2.27 9.43 -8.65
CA GLY A 41 1.89 9.35 -7.24
C GLY A 41 0.97 10.51 -6.86
N LEU A 42 -0.21 10.23 -6.35
CA LEU A 42 -1.16 11.24 -5.85
C LEU A 42 -1.43 11.03 -4.37
N ASP A 43 -1.45 12.12 -3.60
CA ASP A 43 -1.79 12.12 -2.18
C ASP A 43 -2.43 13.44 -1.77
N LEU A 44 -3.16 13.47 -0.66
CA LEU A 44 -3.68 14.70 -0.06
C LEU A 44 -2.61 15.49 0.70
N SER A 45 -1.59 14.81 1.22
CA SER A 45 -0.55 15.37 2.06
C SER A 45 0.58 15.99 1.22
N LEU A 46 0.57 17.30 1.07
CA LEU A 46 1.68 18.02 0.42
C LEU A 46 3.03 17.75 1.12
N ASN A 47 3.02 17.56 2.44
CA ASN A 47 4.23 17.25 3.20
C ASN A 47 4.83 15.91 2.76
N ASP A 48 4.00 14.85 2.67
CA ASP A 48 4.46 13.53 2.26
C ASP A 48 4.92 13.50 0.82
N LEU A 49 4.24 14.24 -0.07
CA LEU A 49 4.66 14.42 -1.47
C LEU A 49 6.01 15.13 -1.58
N ASN A 50 6.32 16.09 -0.71
CA ASN A 50 7.65 16.73 -0.68
C ASN A 50 8.73 15.73 -0.24
N ILE A 51 8.43 14.86 0.72
CA ILE A 51 9.31 13.77 1.13
C ILE A 51 9.50 12.78 -0.03
N ALA A 52 8.40 12.39 -0.71
CA ALA A 52 8.46 11.52 -1.88
C ALA A 52 9.37 12.07 -2.99
N LYS A 53 9.22 13.35 -3.32
CA LYS A 53 10.07 14.05 -4.30
C LYS A 53 11.53 14.10 -3.85
N SER A 54 11.80 14.29 -2.56
CA SER A 54 13.16 14.26 -2.01
C SER A 54 13.77 12.88 -2.14
N ARG A 55 13.03 11.84 -1.72
CA ARG A 55 13.48 10.44 -1.81
C ARG A 55 13.76 9.98 -3.24
N LEU A 56 12.93 10.41 -4.20
CA LEU A 56 13.14 10.08 -5.61
C LEU A 56 14.50 10.57 -6.12
N ARG A 57 14.98 11.74 -5.64
CA ARG A 57 16.28 12.31 -6.02
C ARG A 57 17.47 11.52 -5.47
N ASP A 58 17.28 10.67 -4.47
CA ASP A 58 18.35 9.84 -3.90
C ASP A 58 18.69 8.63 -4.77
N PHE A 59 17.89 8.36 -5.83
CA PHE A 59 18.12 7.26 -6.77
C PHE A 59 18.81 7.76 -8.04
N ASP A 60 19.74 6.95 -8.54
CA ASP A 60 20.32 7.15 -9.87
C ASP A 60 19.33 6.66 -10.92
N LEU A 61 18.72 7.59 -11.64
CA LEU A 61 17.72 7.32 -12.67
C LEU A 61 18.30 7.41 -14.09
N SER A 62 19.62 7.48 -14.26
CA SER A 62 20.29 7.67 -15.56
C SER A 62 19.98 6.60 -16.61
N ASN A 63 19.60 5.38 -16.16
CA ASN A 63 19.25 4.26 -17.02
C ASN A 63 17.74 3.99 -17.06
N ILE A 64 16.90 4.90 -16.55
CA ILE A 64 15.44 4.76 -16.52
C ILE A 64 14.85 5.76 -17.53
N GLU A 65 14.16 5.23 -18.54
CA GLU A 65 13.56 6.03 -19.62
C GLU A 65 12.18 6.59 -19.23
N THR A 66 11.52 6.00 -18.23
CA THR A 66 10.20 6.39 -17.75
C THR A 66 10.28 7.41 -16.61
N ASN A 67 9.18 8.05 -16.31
CA ASN A 67 9.10 9.14 -15.35
C ASN A 67 8.26 8.77 -14.13
N CYS A 68 8.60 9.40 -12.98
CA CYS A 68 7.76 9.40 -11.79
C CYS A 68 7.46 10.84 -11.38
N THR A 69 6.18 11.17 -11.28
CA THR A 69 5.70 12.50 -10.89
C THR A 69 4.79 12.42 -9.67
N PHE A 70 4.70 13.52 -8.91
CA PHE A 70 3.88 13.59 -7.70
C PHE A 70 3.00 14.82 -7.71
N GLY A 71 1.71 14.64 -7.35
CA GLY A 71 0.72 15.70 -7.31
C GLY A 71 -0.28 15.56 -6.16
N VAL A 72 -0.89 16.70 -5.76
CA VAL A 72 -1.94 16.70 -4.75
C VAL A 72 -3.27 16.36 -5.40
N SER A 73 -4.00 15.38 -4.87
CA SER A 73 -5.36 15.05 -5.31
C SER A 73 -6.13 14.30 -4.23
N ASN A 74 -7.46 14.45 -4.29
CA ASN A 74 -8.40 13.64 -3.53
C ASN A 74 -8.72 12.35 -4.32
N ILE A 75 -8.81 11.21 -3.64
CA ILE A 75 -9.18 9.93 -4.26
C ILE A 75 -10.57 9.95 -4.90
N ASN A 76 -11.47 10.83 -4.45
CA ASN A 76 -12.82 10.99 -5.00
C ASN A 76 -12.91 11.99 -6.15
N ASP A 77 -11.77 12.61 -6.53
CA ASP A 77 -11.68 13.57 -7.64
C ASP A 77 -10.27 13.49 -8.27
N ILE A 78 -10.04 12.41 -9.01
CA ILE A 78 -8.76 12.11 -9.62
C ILE A 78 -8.62 12.88 -10.95
N PRO A 79 -7.57 13.72 -11.14
CA PRO A 79 -7.44 14.62 -12.29
C PRO A 79 -6.96 13.89 -13.56
N PHE A 80 -7.61 12.79 -13.87
CA PHE A 80 -7.37 12.00 -15.08
C PHE A 80 -8.68 11.74 -15.82
N GLU A 81 -8.60 11.62 -17.13
CA GLU A 81 -9.72 11.23 -17.98
C GLU A 81 -10.19 9.79 -17.69
N ASN A 82 -11.41 9.49 -18.10
CA ASN A 82 -11.93 8.13 -18.01
C ASN A 82 -11.07 7.19 -18.85
N ALA A 83 -10.79 6.00 -18.31
CA ALA A 83 -10.07 4.94 -19.01
C ALA A 83 -8.72 5.41 -19.60
N SER A 84 -7.93 6.17 -18.82
CA SER A 84 -6.64 6.73 -19.26
C SER A 84 -5.43 6.01 -18.67
N LEU A 85 -5.59 5.24 -17.58
CA LEU A 85 -4.50 4.59 -16.86
C LEU A 85 -4.52 3.06 -17.05
N ASP A 86 -3.34 2.46 -17.22
CA ASP A 86 -3.19 1.02 -17.46
C ASP A 86 -3.22 0.21 -16.17
N ALA A 87 -2.73 0.78 -15.07
CA ALA A 87 -2.83 0.19 -13.74
C ALA A 87 -3.05 1.24 -12.65
N VAL A 88 -3.65 0.80 -11.54
CA VAL A 88 -3.87 1.62 -10.34
C VAL A 88 -3.46 0.85 -9.11
N ILE A 89 -2.67 1.47 -8.25
CA ILE A 89 -2.39 1.05 -6.88
C ILE A 89 -3.17 1.95 -5.93
N CYS A 90 -3.84 1.35 -4.93
CA CYS A 90 -4.39 2.06 -3.78
C CYS A 90 -4.06 1.21 -2.54
N SER A 91 -3.00 1.61 -1.84
CA SER A 91 -2.37 0.80 -0.80
C SER A 91 -2.44 1.46 0.56
N GLU A 92 -3.14 0.83 1.52
CA GLU A 92 -3.33 1.32 2.90
C GLU A 92 -4.01 2.71 2.92
N VAL A 93 -5.10 2.85 2.17
CA VAL A 93 -5.87 4.10 2.02
C VAL A 93 -7.35 3.91 2.38
N LEU A 94 -7.99 2.85 1.87
CA LEU A 94 -9.45 2.66 1.98
C LEU A 94 -9.94 2.51 3.42
N GLU A 95 -9.10 2.05 4.33
CA GLU A 95 -9.39 1.97 5.77
C GLU A 95 -9.52 3.33 6.46
N HIS A 96 -9.02 4.40 5.83
CA HIS A 96 -9.11 5.78 6.33
C HIS A 96 -10.31 6.56 5.78
N ILE A 97 -11.03 6.01 4.79
CA ILE A 97 -12.06 6.71 4.04
C ILE A 97 -13.45 6.32 4.55
N ASP A 98 -14.32 7.29 4.80
CA ASP A 98 -15.70 7.02 5.28
C ASP A 98 -16.57 6.33 4.22
N SER A 99 -16.43 6.66 2.94
CA SER A 99 -17.20 6.11 1.81
C SER A 99 -16.28 5.46 0.77
N PRO A 100 -15.72 4.24 1.03
CA PRO A 100 -14.78 3.60 0.12
C PRO A 100 -15.43 3.18 -1.21
N GLU A 101 -16.75 3.06 -1.27
CA GLU A 101 -17.51 2.75 -2.49
C GLU A 101 -17.36 3.84 -3.55
N GLU A 102 -17.39 5.10 -3.15
CA GLU A 102 -17.19 6.25 -4.05
C GLU A 102 -15.76 6.29 -4.58
N SER A 103 -14.81 6.06 -3.68
CA SER A 103 -13.39 6.00 -4.03
C SER A 103 -13.08 4.86 -5.02
N ILE A 104 -13.64 3.67 -4.82
CA ILE A 104 -13.48 2.54 -5.76
C ILE A 104 -14.05 2.88 -7.13
N LYS A 105 -15.20 3.53 -7.21
CA LYS A 105 -15.79 3.96 -8.49
C LYS A 105 -14.87 4.93 -9.23
N GLU A 106 -14.27 5.85 -8.52
CA GLU A 106 -13.38 6.85 -9.10
C GLU A 106 -12.06 6.21 -9.59
N LEU A 107 -11.48 5.26 -8.82
CA LEU A 107 -10.33 4.47 -9.26
C LEU A 107 -10.66 3.64 -10.51
N ILE A 108 -11.87 3.04 -10.58
CA ILE A 108 -12.33 2.29 -11.75
C ILE A 108 -12.58 3.21 -12.95
N ARG A 109 -13.06 4.43 -12.71
CA ARG A 109 -13.31 5.41 -13.78
C ARG A 109 -12.04 5.67 -14.59
N VAL A 110 -10.93 5.94 -13.91
CA VAL A 110 -9.65 6.27 -14.55
C VAL A 110 -8.92 5.06 -15.13
N LEU A 111 -9.21 3.85 -14.64
CA LEU A 111 -8.61 2.61 -15.12
C LEU A 111 -9.16 2.21 -16.49
N LYS A 112 -8.30 1.86 -17.44
CA LYS A 112 -8.67 1.35 -18.77
C LYS A 112 -9.40 -0.01 -18.67
N PRO A 113 -10.29 -0.36 -19.61
CA PRO A 113 -10.72 -1.74 -19.81
C PRO A 113 -9.49 -2.66 -19.97
N GLY A 114 -9.52 -3.82 -19.32
CA GLY A 114 -8.38 -4.73 -19.27
C GLY A 114 -7.27 -4.34 -18.26
N GLY A 115 -7.31 -3.13 -17.70
CA GLY A 115 -6.32 -2.63 -16.73
C GLY A 115 -6.40 -3.34 -15.38
N VAL A 116 -5.31 -3.31 -14.61
CA VAL A 116 -5.19 -3.99 -13.32
C VAL A 116 -5.21 -2.99 -12.16
N MET A 117 -6.01 -3.31 -11.14
CA MET A 117 -6.06 -2.57 -9.88
C MET A 117 -5.49 -3.42 -8.74
N ALA A 118 -4.54 -2.88 -8.00
CA ALA A 118 -4.02 -3.46 -6.77
C ALA A 118 -4.53 -2.67 -5.56
N LEU A 119 -5.28 -3.34 -4.69
CA LEU A 119 -5.77 -2.78 -3.44
C LEU A 119 -5.07 -3.43 -2.26
N SER A 120 -4.58 -2.65 -1.30
CA SER A 120 -4.16 -3.21 -0.02
C SER A 120 -4.78 -2.48 1.16
N VAL A 121 -5.02 -3.25 2.21
CA VAL A 121 -5.53 -2.78 3.51
C VAL A 121 -4.87 -3.58 4.64
N PRO A 122 -4.87 -3.07 5.87
CA PRO A 122 -4.46 -3.85 7.03
C PRO A 122 -5.28 -5.14 7.13
N ARG A 123 -4.58 -6.27 7.36
CA ARG A 123 -5.25 -7.56 7.53
C ARG A 123 -6.07 -7.58 8.81
N TYR A 124 -7.29 -8.11 8.74
CA TYR A 124 -8.29 -8.07 9.81
C TYR A 124 -7.77 -8.50 11.18
N LEU A 125 -7.16 -9.71 11.29
CA LEU A 125 -6.76 -10.25 12.59
C LEU A 125 -5.58 -9.49 13.23
N PRO A 126 -4.46 -9.22 12.53
CA PRO A 126 -3.38 -8.41 13.09
C PRO A 126 -3.83 -7.02 13.52
N GLU A 127 -4.69 -6.37 12.75
CA GLU A 127 -5.20 -5.03 13.05
C GLU A 127 -6.18 -5.05 14.24
N LEU A 128 -7.06 -6.05 14.32
CA LEU A 128 -7.95 -6.26 15.46
C LEU A 128 -7.18 -6.43 16.78
N ILE A 129 -6.01 -7.12 16.73
CA ILE A 129 -5.14 -7.25 17.90
C ILE A 129 -4.60 -5.87 18.32
N CYS A 130 -4.15 -5.03 17.38
CA CYS A 130 -3.73 -3.66 17.67
C CYS A 130 -4.84 -2.86 18.35
N TRP A 131 -6.07 -2.91 17.83
CA TRP A 131 -7.22 -2.22 18.41
C TRP A 131 -7.60 -2.70 19.81
N LYS A 132 -7.40 -4.00 20.09
CA LYS A 132 -7.62 -4.58 21.43
C LYS A 132 -6.51 -4.20 22.42
N LEU A 133 -5.28 -4.09 21.94
CA LEU A 133 -4.11 -3.75 22.79
C LEU A 133 -4.06 -2.26 23.14
N SER A 134 -4.51 -1.37 22.24
CA SER A 134 -4.50 0.07 22.49
C SER A 134 -5.77 0.74 21.97
N LYS A 135 -6.54 1.32 22.90
CA LYS A 135 -7.69 2.16 22.54
C LYS A 135 -7.25 3.51 21.95
N GLU A 136 -6.11 4.00 22.36
CA GLU A 136 -5.49 5.24 21.85
C GLU A 136 -5.11 5.07 20.39
N TYR A 137 -4.53 3.91 20.02
CA TYR A 137 -4.22 3.60 18.62
C TYR A 137 -5.47 3.64 17.74
N SER A 138 -6.56 2.96 18.17
CA SER A 138 -7.80 2.90 17.39
C SER A 138 -8.56 4.25 17.30
N LYS A 139 -8.19 5.24 18.12
CA LYS A 139 -8.79 6.57 18.16
C LYS A 139 -7.84 7.67 17.68
N THR A 140 -6.69 7.31 17.14
CA THR A 140 -5.72 8.28 16.62
C THR A 140 -6.38 9.09 15.50
N PRO A 141 -6.35 10.43 15.53
CA PRO A 141 -6.87 11.25 14.45
C PRO A 141 -6.19 10.91 13.13
N GLY A 142 -6.98 10.72 12.05
CA GLY A 142 -6.46 10.23 10.76
C GLY A 142 -6.08 8.75 10.74
N GLY A 143 -6.35 8.00 11.81
CA GLY A 143 -6.16 6.55 11.88
C GLY A 143 -7.23 5.76 11.13
N HIS A 144 -7.21 4.45 11.31
CA HIS A 144 -8.14 3.55 10.62
C HIS A 144 -9.56 3.71 11.17
N VAL A 145 -10.52 4.07 10.33
CA VAL A 145 -11.94 4.17 10.69
C VAL A 145 -12.64 2.81 10.62
N ARG A 146 -12.00 1.83 9.94
CA ARG A 146 -12.51 0.46 9.79
C ARG A 146 -11.40 -0.57 9.65
N ILE A 147 -11.77 -1.83 9.85
CA ILE A 147 -10.91 -2.99 9.53
C ILE A 147 -11.64 -3.83 8.50
N PHE A 148 -11.09 -3.97 7.31
CA PHE A 148 -11.67 -4.79 6.26
C PHE A 148 -11.44 -6.28 6.52
N ARG A 149 -12.50 -7.09 6.36
CA ARG A 149 -12.35 -8.53 6.15
C ARG A 149 -12.00 -8.80 4.69
N HIS A 150 -11.31 -9.92 4.44
CA HIS A 150 -10.99 -10.36 3.08
C HIS A 150 -12.22 -10.37 2.15
N SER A 151 -13.34 -10.94 2.62
CA SER A 151 -14.60 -10.99 1.85
C SER A 151 -15.18 -9.60 1.58
N GLN A 152 -15.07 -8.66 2.52
CA GLN A 152 -15.61 -7.30 2.37
C GLN A 152 -14.84 -6.51 1.30
N LEU A 153 -13.49 -6.53 1.33
CA LEU A 153 -12.70 -5.85 0.30
C LEU A 153 -12.93 -6.47 -1.08
N LYS A 154 -12.97 -7.82 -1.14
CA LYS A 154 -13.26 -8.53 -2.38
C LYS A 154 -14.65 -8.16 -2.93
N GLN A 155 -15.69 -8.20 -2.08
CA GLN A 155 -17.05 -7.91 -2.50
C GLN A 155 -17.21 -6.47 -2.94
N LEU A 156 -16.58 -5.51 -2.23
CA LEU A 156 -16.57 -4.09 -2.61
C LEU A 156 -16.08 -3.89 -4.05
N ALA A 157 -15.01 -4.57 -4.45
CA ALA A 157 -14.48 -4.48 -5.80
C ALA A 157 -15.39 -5.16 -6.84
N LEU A 158 -15.92 -6.36 -6.52
CA LEU A 158 -16.82 -7.12 -7.39
C LEU A 158 -18.15 -6.38 -7.63
N ASP A 159 -18.75 -5.78 -6.60
CA ASP A 159 -20.02 -5.03 -6.70
C ASP A 159 -19.87 -3.78 -7.58
N ASN A 160 -18.63 -3.29 -7.77
CA ASN A 160 -18.30 -2.18 -8.67
C ASN A 160 -17.80 -2.64 -10.04
N GLY A 161 -17.95 -3.93 -10.39
CA GLY A 161 -17.72 -4.46 -11.74
C GLY A 161 -16.28 -4.86 -12.04
N LEU A 162 -15.41 -4.97 -11.03
CA LEU A 162 -14.07 -5.55 -11.22
C LEU A 162 -14.12 -7.08 -11.16
N GLU A 163 -13.23 -7.73 -11.88
CA GLU A 163 -12.97 -9.17 -11.81
C GLU A 163 -11.81 -9.45 -10.85
N TYR A 164 -12.01 -10.42 -9.95
CA TYR A 164 -10.97 -10.83 -9.01
C TYR A 164 -9.94 -11.73 -9.66
N GLU A 165 -8.66 -11.41 -9.53
CA GLU A 165 -7.56 -12.24 -10.05
C GLU A 165 -6.87 -13.05 -8.95
N SER A 166 -6.35 -12.38 -7.94
CA SER A 166 -5.51 -13.03 -6.92
C SER A 166 -5.35 -12.19 -5.67
N PHE A 167 -4.75 -12.78 -4.63
CA PHE A 167 -4.32 -12.06 -3.44
C PHE A 167 -3.00 -12.60 -2.88
N HIS A 168 -2.42 -11.88 -1.95
CA HIS A 168 -1.38 -12.36 -1.05
C HIS A 168 -1.40 -11.59 0.28
N TRP A 169 -0.72 -12.16 1.26
CA TRP A 169 -0.41 -11.48 2.51
C TRP A 169 0.99 -10.89 2.44
N ALA A 170 1.23 -9.81 3.17
CA ALA A 170 2.53 -9.17 3.21
C ALA A 170 2.90 -8.76 4.65
N HIS A 171 4.20 -8.63 4.91
CA HIS A 171 4.76 -8.05 6.13
C HIS A 171 4.48 -8.86 7.41
N GLY A 172 4.78 -10.17 7.41
CA GLY A 172 4.60 -11.06 8.55
C GLY A 172 5.44 -10.64 9.76
N LEU A 173 6.69 -10.25 9.55
CA LEU A 173 7.57 -9.74 10.60
C LEU A 173 7.14 -8.38 11.18
N HIS A 174 6.29 -7.63 10.50
CA HIS A 174 5.83 -6.33 10.98
C HIS A 174 4.67 -6.41 11.96
N SER A 175 3.86 -7.48 11.93
CA SER A 175 2.73 -7.62 12.86
C SER A 175 3.15 -7.64 14.33
N PRO A 176 4.16 -8.43 14.76
CA PRO A 176 4.63 -8.38 16.14
C PRO A 176 5.18 -7.01 16.56
N TYR A 177 5.82 -6.29 15.64
CA TYR A 177 6.29 -4.92 15.91
C TYR A 177 5.12 -3.98 16.25
N TRP A 178 4.05 -4.00 15.44
CA TRP A 178 2.87 -3.18 15.68
C TRP A 178 2.13 -3.58 16.95
N TRP A 179 2.07 -4.89 17.29
CA TRP A 179 1.50 -5.33 18.57
C TRP A 179 2.31 -4.81 19.76
N LEU A 180 3.64 -4.83 19.68
CA LEU A 180 4.50 -4.23 20.71
C LEU A 180 4.30 -2.72 20.79
N GLN A 181 4.21 -2.01 19.66
CA GLN A 181 3.88 -0.58 19.63
C GLN A 181 2.56 -0.29 20.35
N CYS A 182 1.52 -1.07 20.07
CA CYS A 182 0.21 -0.92 20.70
C CYS A 182 0.25 -1.27 22.18
N LEU A 183 0.93 -2.35 22.56
CA LEU A 183 1.07 -2.77 23.98
C LEU A 183 1.78 -1.70 24.82
N PHE A 184 2.77 -1.03 24.27
CA PHE A 184 3.55 0.02 24.94
C PHE A 184 3.16 1.42 24.46
N TRP A 185 1.93 1.65 23.99
CA TRP A 185 1.53 2.89 23.30
C TRP A 185 1.99 4.17 23.99
N GLY A 186 1.73 4.32 25.29
CA GLY A 186 2.12 5.49 26.09
C GLY A 186 3.63 5.62 26.34
N THR A 187 4.41 4.56 26.13
CA THR A 187 5.85 4.50 26.42
C THR A 187 6.67 3.94 25.27
N LYS A 188 6.08 3.75 24.08
CA LYS A 188 6.69 3.10 22.92
C LYS A 188 8.06 3.68 22.55
N ASP A 189 8.18 5.02 22.61
CA ASP A 189 9.42 5.73 22.24
C ASP A 189 10.55 5.53 23.27
N LYS A 190 10.22 5.09 24.49
CA LYS A 190 11.17 4.77 25.57
C LYS A 190 11.38 3.26 25.73
N SER A 191 10.48 2.43 25.22
CA SER A 191 10.52 0.98 25.38
C SER A 191 11.75 0.37 24.69
N PHE A 192 12.58 -0.33 25.47
CA PHE A 192 13.76 -1.02 24.97
C PHE A 192 13.37 -2.11 23.95
N ILE A 193 12.30 -2.89 24.25
CA ILE A 193 11.84 -3.98 23.38
C ILE A 193 11.39 -3.46 22.02
N VAL A 194 10.59 -2.39 22.00
CA VAL A 194 10.12 -1.75 20.76
C VAL A 194 11.32 -1.27 19.92
N LYS A 195 12.29 -0.60 20.56
CA LYS A 195 13.50 -0.11 19.89
C LYS A 195 14.35 -1.23 19.31
N GLN A 196 14.54 -2.34 20.05
CA GLN A 196 15.31 -3.48 19.54
C GLN A 196 14.61 -4.18 18.39
N TYR A 197 13.28 -4.33 18.47
CA TYR A 197 12.53 -4.92 17.36
C TYR A 197 12.56 -4.01 16.12
N HIS A 198 12.45 -2.71 16.29
CA HIS A 198 12.62 -1.75 15.19
C HIS A 198 14.02 -1.87 14.53
N ARG A 199 15.08 -1.94 15.34
CA ARG A 199 16.44 -2.16 14.83
C ARG A 199 16.57 -3.46 14.05
N PHE A 200 15.92 -4.53 14.52
CA PHE A 200 15.85 -5.80 13.81
C PHE A 200 15.18 -5.64 12.44
N LEU A 201 14.03 -4.94 12.35
CA LEU A 201 13.35 -4.69 11.06
C LEU A 201 14.18 -3.83 10.11
N VAL A 202 14.88 -2.81 10.64
CA VAL A 202 15.80 -2.00 9.83
C VAL A 202 16.96 -2.83 9.31
N TRP A 203 17.55 -3.68 10.17
CA TRP A 203 18.61 -4.60 9.77
C TRP A 203 18.12 -5.60 8.70
N ASP A 204 16.94 -6.17 8.88
CA ASP A 204 16.31 -7.05 7.91
C ASP A 204 16.14 -6.37 6.55
N LEU A 205 15.61 -5.14 6.56
CA LEU A 205 15.40 -4.35 5.35
C LEU A 205 16.73 -4.07 4.60
N MET A 206 17.79 -3.74 5.33
CA MET A 206 19.07 -3.33 4.76
C MET A 206 19.91 -4.53 4.30
N GLN A 207 19.88 -5.65 5.02
CA GLN A 207 20.71 -6.81 4.75
C GLN A 207 20.00 -7.92 3.97
N ASN A 208 18.65 -7.92 4.02
CA ASN A 208 17.79 -8.92 3.37
C ASN A 208 18.28 -10.37 3.54
N PRO A 209 18.58 -10.83 4.78
CA PRO A 209 19.22 -12.12 5.01
C PRO A 209 18.26 -13.29 4.70
N LEU A 210 18.81 -14.41 4.27
CA LEU A 210 18.01 -15.59 3.89
C LEU A 210 17.10 -16.08 5.04
N LEU A 211 17.60 -16.02 6.28
CA LEU A 211 16.83 -16.44 7.45
C LEU A 211 15.52 -15.67 7.62
N THR A 212 15.58 -14.34 7.54
CA THR A 212 14.38 -13.51 7.70
C THR A 212 13.45 -13.62 6.50
N ARG A 213 13.97 -13.86 5.29
CA ARG A 213 13.15 -14.17 4.11
C ARG A 213 12.36 -15.46 4.28
N VAL A 214 12.98 -16.50 4.82
CA VAL A 214 12.29 -17.78 5.13
C VAL A 214 11.25 -17.56 6.22
N LEU A 215 11.61 -16.87 7.31
CA LEU A 215 10.68 -16.52 8.37
C LEU A 215 9.49 -15.68 7.85
N GLU A 216 9.75 -14.69 7.02
CA GLU A 216 8.71 -13.87 6.40
C GLU A 216 7.76 -14.73 5.55
N ALA A 217 8.30 -15.65 4.73
CA ALA A 217 7.49 -16.56 3.91
C ALA A 217 6.57 -17.46 4.75
N ILE A 218 7.04 -17.91 5.92
CA ILE A 218 6.26 -18.73 6.87
C ILE A 218 5.23 -17.87 7.61
N LEU A 219 5.60 -16.67 8.03
CA LEU A 219 4.76 -15.80 8.85
C LEU A 219 3.69 -15.05 8.04
N GLN A 220 3.95 -14.75 6.77
CA GLN A 220 2.98 -14.04 5.92
C GLN A 220 1.58 -14.70 5.92
N PRO A 221 1.41 -15.99 5.65
CA PRO A 221 0.09 -16.62 5.68
C PRO A 221 -0.54 -16.62 7.07
N LEU A 222 0.24 -16.64 8.14
CA LEU A 222 -0.22 -16.71 9.52
C LEU A 222 -0.60 -15.35 10.07
N ILE A 223 0.33 -14.40 10.03
CA ILE A 223 0.23 -13.09 10.67
C ILE A 223 0.63 -11.91 9.77
N GLY A 224 0.65 -12.08 8.44
CA GLY A 224 0.95 -10.99 7.52
C GLY A 224 0.13 -9.74 7.86
N LYS A 225 0.78 -8.56 7.95
CA LYS A 225 0.13 -7.32 8.38
C LYS A 225 -0.86 -6.79 7.35
N SER A 226 -0.54 -6.91 6.06
CA SER A 226 -1.34 -6.36 4.98
C SER A 226 -1.99 -7.47 4.13
N LEU A 227 -3.21 -7.22 3.72
CA LEU A 227 -3.93 -7.97 2.70
C LEU A 227 -3.80 -7.21 1.38
N VAL A 228 -3.31 -7.87 0.35
CA VAL A 228 -3.21 -7.31 -1.00
C VAL A 228 -4.06 -8.12 -1.95
N MET A 229 -4.90 -7.45 -2.73
CA MET A 229 -5.74 -8.06 -3.76
C MET A 229 -5.51 -7.40 -5.12
N TYR A 230 -5.59 -8.21 -6.16
CA TYR A 230 -5.49 -7.78 -7.55
C TYR A 230 -6.82 -8.05 -8.26
N PHE A 231 -7.23 -7.05 -9.01
CA PHE A 231 -8.46 -7.07 -9.77
C PHE A 231 -8.22 -6.57 -11.19
N ARG A 232 -9.03 -7.03 -12.13
CA ARG A 232 -9.03 -6.56 -13.51
C ARG A 232 -10.34 -5.87 -13.83
N LYS A 233 -10.27 -4.76 -14.56
CA LYS A 233 -11.45 -4.15 -15.15
C LYS A 233 -11.80 -4.92 -16.41
N PRO A 234 -13.04 -5.42 -16.56
CA PRO A 234 -13.48 -6.09 -17.79
C PRO A 234 -13.23 -5.25 -19.05
N THR A 235 -13.03 -5.93 -20.20
CA THR A 235 -12.84 -5.30 -21.52
C THR A 235 -14.17 -4.85 -22.12
#